data_6bb96cc402b728b0c0371683b6cc4fe5
#
_entry.id   6bb96cc402b728b0c0371683b6cc4fe5
#
_cell.length_a   1.000
_cell.length_b   1.000
_cell.length_c   1.000
_cell.angle_alpha   90.00
_cell.angle_beta   90.00
_cell.angle_gamma   90.00
#
_symmetry.space_group_name_H-M   'P 1'
#
loop_
_entity.id
_entity.type
_entity.pdbx_description
1 polymer ?
#
loop_
_entity_poly.entity_id
_entity_poly.type
_entity_poly.pdbx_seq_one_letter_code
_entity_poly.pdbx_strand_id
1 'polypeptide(L)'
;MMNFRTVCSTVLASSLLGGCVGDVDFTEIETLPRPEPGFQRSLGEAYLGYSKVEAGEYDRADAKMFAAKAVKAFANDQVLPTKVEDRRIGPDQSGDLQKAYDDLLSAFAAAGRTLAPDDMAAAQATYDCWLQ
;
A
#
# COMPACT_ATOMS: atom_id res chain seq x y z
N MET A 1 10.23 1.55 -21.69
CA MET A 1 9.96 2.03 -20.33
C MET A 1 8.45 2.16 -20.17
N MET A 2 7.80 1.18 -19.58
CA MET A 2 6.37 1.27 -19.25
C MET A 2 6.21 2.18 -18.05
N ASN A 3 5.39 3.23 -18.20
CA ASN A 3 5.02 4.13 -17.09
C ASN A 3 4.13 3.39 -16.10
N PHE A 4 4.69 2.94 -15.01
CA PHE A 4 3.99 2.25 -13.91
C PHE A 4 2.97 3.11 -13.14
N ARG A 5 2.75 4.34 -13.56
CA ARG A 5 1.82 5.28 -12.89
C ARG A 5 0.35 5.11 -13.26
N THR A 6 0.04 4.25 -14.23
CA THR A 6 -1.33 4.21 -14.80
C THR A 6 -2.11 2.93 -14.43
N VAL A 7 -1.56 2.03 -13.63
CA VAL A 7 -2.17 0.70 -13.41
C VAL A 7 -3.08 0.65 -12.18
N CYS A 8 -3.02 1.64 -11.29
CA CYS A 8 -3.94 1.72 -10.15
C CYS A 8 -5.32 2.32 -10.49
N SER A 9 -5.51 2.82 -11.72
CA SER A 9 -6.66 3.70 -12.07
C SER A 9 -7.79 3.03 -12.86
N THR A 10 -7.86 1.73 -13.00
CA THR A 10 -8.94 1.14 -13.80
C THR A 10 -9.55 -0.10 -13.17
N VAL A 11 -10.44 0.08 -12.22
CA VAL A 11 -11.62 -0.77 -12.09
C VAL A 11 -12.79 0.06 -11.52
N LEU A 12 -13.62 0.61 -12.39
CA LEU A 12 -14.97 1.05 -12.05
C LEU A 12 -15.83 -0.21 -11.80
N ALA A 13 -16.09 -0.52 -10.56
CA ALA A 13 -17.16 -1.42 -10.18
C ALA A 13 -18.06 -0.72 -9.16
N SER A 14 -19.16 -0.20 -9.65
CA SER A 14 -20.25 0.37 -8.86
C SER A 14 -20.86 -0.70 -7.97
N SER A 15 -20.72 -0.57 -6.65
CA SER A 15 -21.55 -1.29 -5.68
C SER A 15 -22.04 -0.31 -4.64
N LEU A 16 -23.29 0.13 -4.83
CA LEU A 16 -24.07 0.84 -3.85
C LEU A 16 -24.45 -0.12 -2.71
N LEU A 17 -23.77 -0.08 -1.60
CA LEU A 17 -24.27 -0.48 -0.30
C LEU A 17 -23.70 0.47 0.74
N GLY A 18 -24.56 1.34 1.25
CA GLY A 18 -24.23 2.37 2.21
C GLY A 18 -23.82 1.80 3.56
N GLY A 19 -22.56 1.96 3.87
CA GLY A 19 -22.06 2.05 5.23
C GLY A 19 -21.35 3.39 5.33
N CYS A 20 -21.67 4.20 6.33
CA CYS A 20 -20.95 5.43 6.61
C CYS A 20 -19.51 5.09 7.01
N VAL A 21 -18.65 4.92 6.00
CA VAL A 21 -17.21 4.84 6.18
C VAL A 21 -16.77 6.30 6.21
N GLY A 22 -16.48 6.86 7.40
CA GLY A 22 -16.01 8.23 7.54
C GLY A 22 -14.76 8.46 6.68
N ASP A 23 -14.53 9.69 6.25
CA ASP A 23 -13.36 10.04 5.44
C ASP A 23 -12.07 9.91 6.26
N VAL A 24 -10.94 9.75 5.57
CA VAL A 24 -9.62 9.75 6.21
C VAL A 24 -9.27 11.18 6.64
N ASP A 25 -8.89 11.36 7.90
CA ASP A 25 -8.33 12.64 8.35
C ASP A 25 -6.84 12.70 8.03
N PHE A 26 -6.53 13.22 6.85
CA PHE A 26 -5.14 13.38 6.41
C PHE A 26 -4.37 14.38 7.26
N THR A 27 -5.03 15.40 7.81
CA THR A 27 -4.38 16.41 8.66
C THR A 27 -3.83 15.76 9.93
N GLU A 28 -4.60 14.87 10.54
CA GLU A 28 -4.14 14.12 11.72
C GLU A 28 -2.93 13.25 11.36
N ILE A 29 -2.99 12.49 10.27
CA ILE A 29 -1.90 11.59 9.85
C ILE A 29 -0.62 12.37 9.51
N GLU A 30 -0.75 13.52 8.86
CA GLU A 30 0.39 14.37 8.49
C GLU A 30 1.12 14.95 9.70
N THR A 31 0.43 15.13 10.83
CA THR A 31 1.03 15.63 12.07
C THR A 31 1.69 14.55 12.92
N LEU A 32 1.52 13.27 12.60
CA LEU A 32 2.15 12.18 13.34
C LEU A 32 3.68 12.29 13.29
N PRO A 33 4.37 11.96 14.38
CA PRO A 33 5.82 11.83 14.37
C PRO A 33 6.29 10.85 13.32
N ARG A 34 7.41 11.14 12.70
CA ARG A 34 8.05 10.23 11.73
C ARG A 34 9.18 9.46 12.39
N PRO A 35 9.31 8.15 12.13
CA PRO A 35 10.50 7.41 12.58
C PRO A 35 11.77 7.95 11.92
N GLU A 36 12.92 7.51 12.40
CA GLU A 36 14.20 7.81 11.75
C GLU A 36 14.17 7.43 10.26
N PRO A 37 14.96 8.12 9.41
CA PRO A 37 15.08 7.77 8.00
C PRO A 37 15.38 6.29 7.78
N GLY A 38 14.61 5.64 6.91
CA GLY A 38 14.74 4.22 6.62
C GLY A 38 13.42 3.62 6.16
N PHE A 39 13.37 2.30 6.11
CA PHE A 39 12.26 1.54 5.53
C PHE A 39 10.89 1.96 6.07
N GLN A 40 10.72 2.04 7.39
CA GLN A 40 9.41 2.35 7.99
C GLN A 40 8.93 3.76 7.65
N ARG A 41 9.82 4.76 7.67
CA ARG A 41 9.47 6.12 7.25
C ARG A 41 9.03 6.16 5.79
N SER A 42 9.84 5.60 4.91
CA SER A 42 9.58 5.59 3.47
C SER A 42 8.31 4.80 3.13
N LEU A 43 8.07 3.70 3.83
CA LEU A 43 6.85 2.90 3.69
C LEU A 43 5.60 3.70 4.13
N GLY A 44 5.67 4.38 5.27
CA GLY A 44 4.58 5.22 5.76
C GLY A 44 4.24 6.36 4.79
N GLU A 45 5.26 7.03 4.25
CA GLU A 45 5.06 8.10 3.25
C GLU A 45 4.46 7.55 1.94
N ALA A 46 4.93 6.39 1.48
CA ALA A 46 4.36 5.76 0.29
C ALA A 46 2.89 5.39 0.47
N TYR A 47 2.52 4.77 1.59
CA TYR A 47 1.13 4.43 1.89
C TYR A 47 0.24 5.67 2.08
N LEU A 48 0.76 6.72 2.71
CA LEU A 48 0.03 7.99 2.82
C LEU A 48 -0.24 8.59 1.43
N GLY A 49 0.73 8.51 0.54
CA GLY A 49 0.57 8.92 -0.86
C GLY A 49 -0.54 8.15 -1.58
N TYR A 50 -0.54 6.82 -1.49
CA TYR A 50 -1.59 5.98 -2.08
C TYR A 50 -2.95 6.25 -1.46
N SER A 51 -3.03 6.39 -0.13
CA SER A 51 -4.29 6.73 0.55
C SER A 51 -4.92 8.01 0.01
N LYS A 52 -4.11 9.04 -0.27
CA LYS A 52 -4.59 10.30 -0.87
C LYS A 52 -5.08 10.12 -2.31
N VAL A 53 -4.40 9.28 -3.09
CA VAL A 53 -4.82 8.95 -4.45
C VAL A 53 -6.18 8.26 -4.44
N GLU A 54 -6.35 7.20 -3.65
CA GLU A 54 -7.60 6.45 -3.53
C GLU A 54 -8.76 7.34 -3.03
N ALA A 55 -8.48 8.22 -2.06
CA ALA A 55 -9.48 9.19 -1.60
C ALA A 55 -9.91 10.16 -2.72
N GLY A 56 -8.97 10.59 -3.56
CA GLY A 56 -9.24 11.43 -4.74
C GLY A 56 -10.06 10.70 -5.81
N GLU A 57 -9.93 9.38 -5.91
CA GLU A 57 -10.70 8.49 -6.80
C GLU A 57 -12.01 8.00 -6.17
N TYR A 58 -12.35 8.49 -4.97
CA TYR A 58 -13.53 8.11 -4.18
C TYR A 58 -13.52 6.65 -3.71
N ASP A 59 -12.39 5.95 -3.77
CA ASP A 59 -12.24 4.64 -3.14
C ASP A 59 -11.90 4.79 -1.66
N ARG A 60 -12.97 4.94 -0.85
CA ARG A 60 -12.84 5.15 0.59
C ARG A 60 -12.31 3.92 1.33
N ALA A 61 -12.55 2.72 0.82
CA ALA A 61 -12.12 1.49 1.46
C ALA A 61 -10.60 1.35 1.37
N ASP A 62 -10.05 1.52 0.17
CA ASP A 62 -8.62 1.41 -0.05
C ASP A 62 -7.86 2.64 0.49
N ALA A 63 -8.45 3.85 0.42
CA ALA A 63 -7.91 5.01 1.10
C ALA A 63 -7.69 4.76 2.60
N LYS A 64 -8.68 4.19 3.30
CA LYS A 64 -8.56 3.83 4.72
C LYS A 64 -7.56 2.74 4.99
N MET A 65 -7.52 1.72 4.16
CA MET A 65 -6.56 0.63 4.30
C MET A 65 -5.12 1.16 4.22
N PHE A 66 -4.82 1.99 3.22
CA PHE A 66 -3.50 2.60 3.07
C PHE A 66 -3.20 3.60 4.19
N ALA A 67 -4.19 4.40 4.63
CA ALA A 67 -4.02 5.28 5.79
C ALA A 67 -3.65 4.51 7.06
N ALA A 68 -4.33 3.39 7.33
CA ALA A 68 -4.03 2.55 8.49
C ALA A 68 -2.62 1.94 8.42
N LYS A 69 -2.17 1.52 7.22
CA LYS A 69 -0.79 1.04 7.02
C LYS A 69 0.23 2.16 7.21
N ALA A 70 -0.06 3.38 6.75
CA ALA A 70 0.80 4.54 6.97
C ALA A 70 0.97 4.86 8.46
N VAL A 71 -0.13 4.90 9.21
CA VAL A 71 -0.11 5.16 10.67
C VAL A 71 0.75 4.12 11.40
N LYS A 72 0.58 2.83 11.08
CA LYS A 72 1.40 1.77 11.66
C LYS A 72 2.89 1.93 11.34
N ALA A 73 3.23 2.24 10.10
CA ALA A 73 4.61 2.44 9.69
C ALA A 73 5.23 3.66 10.41
N PHE A 74 4.49 4.75 10.57
CA PHE A 74 4.94 5.92 11.34
C PHE A 74 5.10 5.63 12.84
N ALA A 75 4.31 4.73 13.39
CA ALA A 75 4.49 4.24 14.76
C ALA A 75 5.68 3.26 14.91
N ASN A 76 6.40 3.00 13.83
CA ASN A 76 7.48 2.01 13.75
C ASN A 76 7.01 0.57 14.00
N ASP A 77 5.71 0.30 13.80
CA ASP A 77 5.15 -1.04 13.84
C ASP A 77 5.47 -1.80 12.56
N GLN A 78 5.57 -3.13 12.66
CA GLN A 78 5.77 -3.95 11.48
C GLN A 78 4.53 -3.92 10.58
N VAL A 79 4.71 -3.53 9.32
CA VAL A 79 3.70 -3.59 8.27
C VAL A 79 4.13 -4.60 7.22
N LEU A 80 3.37 -5.69 7.11
CA LEU A 80 3.60 -6.72 6.10
C LEU A 80 2.85 -6.39 4.80
N PRO A 81 3.36 -6.84 3.63
CA PRO A 81 2.59 -6.78 2.40
C PRO A 81 1.31 -7.61 2.52
N THR A 82 0.25 -7.17 1.86
CA THR A 82 -1.03 -7.87 1.84
C THR A 82 -0.87 -9.19 1.10
N LYS A 83 -1.45 -10.27 1.62
CA LYS A 83 -1.43 -11.55 0.93
C LYS A 83 -2.44 -11.56 -0.22
N VAL A 84 -2.11 -12.29 -1.29
CA VAL A 84 -3.03 -12.43 -2.44
C VAL A 84 -4.37 -13.02 -2.01
N GLU A 85 -4.36 -13.99 -1.09
CA GLU A 85 -5.56 -14.65 -0.56
C GLU A 85 -6.50 -13.73 0.24
N ASP A 86 -5.99 -12.60 0.75
CA ASP A 86 -6.77 -11.62 1.50
C ASP A 86 -7.56 -10.67 0.58
N ARG A 87 -7.36 -10.77 -0.73
CA ARG A 87 -8.04 -9.95 -1.76
C ARG A 87 -8.78 -10.85 -2.75
N ARG A 88 -9.83 -10.29 -3.36
CA ARG A 88 -10.59 -10.98 -4.42
C ARG A 88 -9.92 -10.77 -5.77
N ILE A 89 -8.89 -11.55 -6.05
CA ILE A 89 -8.12 -11.46 -7.28
C ILE A 89 -8.60 -12.53 -8.27
N GLY A 90 -8.72 -12.14 -9.53
CA GLY A 90 -9.05 -13.07 -10.59
C GLY A 90 -7.94 -14.11 -10.83
N PRO A 91 -8.30 -15.33 -11.30
CA PRO A 91 -7.33 -16.41 -11.49
C PRO A 91 -6.21 -16.05 -12.47
N ASP A 92 -6.49 -15.18 -13.45
CA ASP A 92 -5.52 -14.76 -14.47
C ASP A 92 -4.40 -13.89 -13.91
N GLN A 93 -4.64 -13.20 -12.81
CA GLN A 93 -3.68 -12.28 -12.18
C GLN A 93 -3.03 -12.84 -10.92
N SER A 94 -3.67 -13.83 -10.29
CA SER A 94 -3.24 -14.35 -9.00
C SER A 94 -1.83 -14.95 -9.02
N GLY A 95 -1.42 -15.57 -10.13
CA GLY A 95 -0.10 -16.17 -10.28
C GLY A 95 1.02 -15.15 -10.28
N ASP A 96 0.87 -14.07 -11.04
CA ASP A 96 1.88 -13.00 -11.11
C ASP A 96 1.97 -12.24 -9.79
N LEU A 97 0.83 -11.98 -9.15
CA LEU A 97 0.78 -11.34 -7.84
C LEU A 97 1.39 -12.21 -6.74
N GLN A 98 1.14 -13.52 -6.76
CA GLN A 98 1.77 -14.43 -5.81
C GLN A 98 3.29 -14.47 -6.00
N LYS A 99 3.76 -14.50 -7.26
CA LYS A 99 5.19 -14.43 -7.53
C LYS A 99 5.80 -13.12 -7.03
N ALA A 100 5.15 -11.99 -7.26
CA ALA A 100 5.62 -10.70 -6.77
C ALA A 100 5.68 -10.65 -5.23
N TYR A 101 4.69 -11.24 -4.55
CA TYR A 101 4.70 -11.39 -3.09
C TYR A 101 5.89 -12.21 -2.60
N ASP A 102 6.14 -13.36 -3.22
CA ASP A 102 7.23 -14.26 -2.84
C ASP A 102 8.61 -13.62 -3.11
N ASP A 103 8.77 -12.92 -4.22
CA ASP A 103 9.98 -12.17 -4.55
C ASP A 103 10.24 -11.06 -3.52
N LEU A 104 9.18 -10.34 -3.10
CA LEU A 104 9.27 -9.30 -2.09
C LEU A 104 9.70 -9.87 -0.72
N LEU A 105 9.11 -10.97 -0.28
CA LEU A 105 9.50 -11.64 0.95
C LEU A 105 10.95 -12.15 0.89
N SER A 106 11.38 -12.66 -0.26
CA SER A 106 12.77 -13.12 -0.47
C SER A 106 13.75 -11.95 -0.37
N ALA A 107 13.41 -10.80 -0.94
CA ALA A 107 14.23 -9.58 -0.82
C ALA A 107 14.33 -9.10 0.64
N PHE A 108 13.25 -9.19 1.40
CA PHE A 108 13.27 -8.86 2.84
C PHE A 108 14.17 -9.83 3.63
N ALA A 109 14.11 -11.12 3.35
CA ALA A 109 14.97 -12.12 3.97
C ALA A 109 16.47 -11.90 3.65
N ALA A 110 16.77 -11.35 2.48
CA ALA A 110 18.11 -10.95 2.05
C ALA A 110 18.55 -9.57 2.59
N ALA A 111 17.97 -9.08 3.66
CA ALA A 111 18.23 -7.78 4.29
C ALA A 111 17.90 -6.56 3.41
N GLY A 112 16.99 -6.70 2.44
CA GLY A 112 16.63 -5.62 1.51
C GLY A 112 16.14 -4.35 2.22
N ARG A 113 15.38 -4.48 3.33
CA ARG A 113 14.90 -3.34 4.12
C ARG A 113 16.02 -2.49 4.72
N THR A 114 17.20 -3.07 4.94
CA THR A 114 18.37 -2.38 5.48
C THR A 114 19.28 -1.87 4.38
N LEU A 115 19.45 -2.65 3.32
CA LEU A 115 20.38 -2.32 2.24
C LEU A 115 19.81 -1.33 1.22
N ALA A 116 18.50 -1.39 0.99
CA ALA A 116 17.79 -0.53 0.05
C ALA A 116 16.42 -0.13 0.63
N PRO A 117 16.37 0.61 1.75
CA PRO A 117 15.14 0.86 2.50
C PRO A 117 14.06 1.56 1.68
N ASP A 118 14.42 2.56 0.90
CA ASP A 118 13.47 3.34 0.11
C ASP A 118 12.91 2.53 -1.06
N ASP A 119 13.76 1.78 -1.76
CA ASP A 119 13.35 0.91 -2.87
C ASP A 119 12.45 -0.23 -2.38
N MET A 120 12.75 -0.82 -1.24
CA MET A 120 11.95 -1.87 -0.65
C MET A 120 10.60 -1.35 -0.13
N ALA A 121 10.57 -0.16 0.42
CA ALA A 121 9.33 0.51 0.83
C ALA A 121 8.45 0.80 -0.39
N ALA A 122 9.01 1.35 -1.45
CA ALA A 122 8.32 1.60 -2.70
C ALA A 122 7.80 0.29 -3.33
N ALA A 123 8.62 -0.77 -3.33
CA ALA A 123 8.23 -2.08 -3.86
C ALA A 123 7.04 -2.67 -3.11
N GLN A 124 7.06 -2.64 -1.76
CA GLN A 124 5.95 -3.14 -0.95
C GLN A 124 4.66 -2.34 -1.18
N ALA A 125 4.74 -1.02 -1.14
CA ALA A 125 3.58 -0.16 -1.32
C ALA A 125 2.99 -0.27 -2.74
N THR A 126 3.84 -0.37 -3.76
CA THR A 126 3.41 -0.58 -5.15
C THR A 126 2.77 -1.95 -5.35
N TYR A 127 3.33 -3.00 -4.73
CA TYR A 127 2.72 -4.33 -4.74
C TYR A 127 1.32 -4.30 -4.12
N ASP A 128 1.17 -3.69 -2.95
CA ASP A 128 -0.14 -3.57 -2.28
C ASP A 128 -1.14 -2.75 -3.13
N CYS A 129 -0.68 -1.72 -3.83
CA CYS A 129 -1.49 -0.98 -4.80
C CYS A 129 -1.90 -1.86 -5.99
N TRP A 130 -1.02 -2.74 -6.46
CA TRP A 130 -1.33 -3.64 -7.57
C TRP A 130 -2.39 -4.69 -7.21
N LEU A 131 -2.57 -4.99 -5.93
CA LEU A 131 -3.62 -5.90 -5.42
C LEU A 131 -5.05 -5.28 -5.42
N GLN A 132 -5.21 -3.99 -5.74
CA GLN A 132 -6.51 -3.32 -5.82
C GLN A 132 -7.24 -3.72 -7.12
#